data_d36149e0cd0ca6e2fb5f0d468a630ea5
#
_entry.id   d36149e0cd0ca6e2fb5f0d468a630ea5
#
_cell.length_a   1.000
_cell.length_b   1.000
_cell.length_c   1.000
_cell.angle_alpha   90.00
_cell.angle_beta   90.00
_cell.angle_gamma   90.00
#
_symmetry.space_group_name_H-M   'P 1'
#
loop_
_entity.id
_entity.type
_entity.pdbx_description
1 polymer ?
#
loop_
_entity_poly.entity_id
_entity_poly.type
_entity_poly.pdbx_seq_one_letter_code
_entity_poly.pdbx_strand_id
1 'polypeptide(L)'
;HYVLGTACGPHPFPEMVSWFQSIVGQEARAQMLEQTGRLPDRIYACVGGGSNAMGIFQGFFDDDVELIGCEAGGHGAGSSLHAARLAYNDASVGIAQGFKTYFLQNEQGNMNETHSIAAGLDYIGINPILAYLWEQEKVRFLAATDDEVREALKLTMRTEGLIPALETTHAFAKAIEEAPSMGKDEIILINQSGRADKDIFTVAEALDDDKWKEFIRTKATQYNQEKN
;
A
#
# COMPACT_ATOMS: atom_id res chain seq x y z
N HIS A 1 -26.77 -7.33 1.15
CA HIS A 1 -26.22 -6.00 1.46
C HIS A 1 -24.69 -6.03 1.37
N TYR A 2 -24.15 -5.11 0.59
CA TYR A 2 -22.71 -4.91 0.51
C TYR A 2 -22.30 -3.79 1.47
N VAL A 3 -21.23 -4.02 2.24
CA VAL A 3 -20.55 -2.98 3.00
C VAL A 3 -19.31 -2.59 2.22
N LEU A 4 -19.35 -1.43 1.52
CA LEU A 4 -18.24 -0.92 0.73
C LEU A 4 -17.34 -0.06 1.63
N GLY A 5 -16.03 -0.38 1.65
CA GLY A 5 -15.02 0.38 2.38
C GLY A 5 -13.97 1.02 1.48
N THR A 6 -14.00 0.74 0.18
CA THR A 6 -13.01 1.28 -0.77
C THR A 6 -13.41 2.66 -1.29
N ALA A 7 -12.43 3.54 -1.47
CA ALA A 7 -12.59 4.81 -2.19
C ALA A 7 -12.55 4.62 -3.71
N CYS A 8 -12.42 3.39 -4.20
CA CYS A 8 -12.50 3.03 -5.60
C CYS A 8 -13.96 2.75 -5.98
N GLY A 9 -14.41 3.24 -7.13
CA GLY A 9 -15.78 3.01 -7.58
C GLY A 9 -16.39 4.22 -8.26
N PRO A 10 -17.69 4.11 -8.69
CA PRO A 10 -18.41 5.23 -9.27
C PRO A 10 -18.76 6.30 -8.22
N HIS A 11 -19.03 7.52 -8.69
CA HIS A 11 -19.59 8.55 -7.80
C HIS A 11 -20.85 8.04 -7.11
N PRO A 12 -21.04 8.29 -5.78
CA PRO A 12 -20.25 9.17 -4.91
C PRO A 12 -19.19 8.43 -4.04
N PHE A 13 -18.90 7.16 -4.28
CA PHE A 13 -18.04 6.36 -3.38
C PHE A 13 -16.64 6.96 -3.17
N PRO A 14 -15.92 7.43 -4.22
CA PRO A 14 -14.58 7.99 -4.01
C PRO A 14 -14.59 9.19 -3.06
N GLU A 15 -15.53 10.11 -3.24
CA GLU A 15 -15.67 11.29 -2.41
C GLU A 15 -16.13 10.96 -0.99
N MET A 16 -17.18 10.15 -0.88
CA MET A 16 -17.79 9.78 0.40
C MET A 16 -16.82 9.01 1.29
N VAL A 17 -16.13 8.01 0.75
CA VAL A 17 -15.16 7.21 1.50
C VAL A 17 -13.94 8.05 1.86
N SER A 18 -13.46 8.87 0.95
CA SER A 18 -12.36 9.81 1.23
C SER A 18 -12.71 10.76 2.37
N TRP A 19 -13.93 11.29 2.39
CA TRP A 19 -14.40 12.16 3.47
C TRP A 19 -14.41 11.43 4.83
N PHE A 20 -14.94 10.21 4.91
CA PHE A 20 -14.92 9.43 6.15
C PHE A 20 -13.50 9.09 6.62
N GLN A 21 -12.58 8.85 5.69
CA GLN A 21 -11.19 8.54 5.99
C GLN A 21 -10.37 9.79 6.36
N SER A 22 -10.85 11.00 6.07
CA SER A 22 -10.09 12.26 6.27
C SER A 22 -9.69 12.52 7.72
N ILE A 23 -10.38 11.91 8.68
CA ILE A 23 -10.04 12.01 10.11
C ILE A 23 -8.59 11.58 10.37
N VAL A 24 -8.10 10.57 9.64
CA VAL A 24 -6.71 10.08 9.76
C VAL A 24 -5.71 11.19 9.45
N GLY A 25 -5.91 11.92 8.36
CA GLY A 25 -5.05 13.04 7.97
C GLY A 25 -5.15 14.24 8.92
N GLN A 26 -6.35 14.54 9.39
CA GLN A 26 -6.59 15.63 10.34
C GLN A 26 -5.87 15.35 11.68
N GLU A 27 -6.01 14.16 12.22
CA GLU A 27 -5.35 13.76 13.46
C GLU A 27 -3.83 13.67 13.29
N ALA A 28 -3.36 13.07 12.21
CA ALA A 28 -1.93 12.97 11.92
C ALA A 28 -1.28 14.37 11.82
N ARG A 29 -1.94 15.33 11.14
CA ARG A 29 -1.46 16.70 11.05
C ARG A 29 -1.34 17.36 12.43
N ALA A 30 -2.37 17.24 13.26
CA ALA A 30 -2.37 17.82 14.61
C ALA A 30 -1.26 17.19 15.48
N GLN A 31 -1.12 15.87 15.44
CA GLN A 31 -0.09 15.14 16.20
C GLN A 31 1.33 15.49 15.72
N MET A 32 1.56 15.64 14.42
CA MET A 32 2.86 16.07 13.91
C MET A 32 3.25 17.44 14.44
N LEU A 33 2.35 18.42 14.39
CA LEU A 33 2.60 19.75 14.93
C LEU A 33 2.84 19.73 16.45
N GLU A 34 2.12 18.90 17.20
CA GLU A 34 2.29 18.74 18.64
C GLU A 34 3.64 18.10 19.00
N GLN A 35 4.03 17.05 18.28
CA GLN A 35 5.22 16.25 18.62
C GLN A 35 6.52 16.85 18.10
N THR A 36 6.50 17.47 16.92
CA THR A 36 7.71 17.94 16.22
C THR A 36 7.78 19.44 16.01
N GLY A 37 6.66 20.16 16.23
CA GLY A 37 6.56 21.59 15.97
C GLY A 37 6.44 21.97 14.50
N ARG A 38 6.46 20.99 13.56
CA ARG A 38 6.34 21.23 12.12
C ARG A 38 5.65 20.05 11.40
N LEU A 39 5.32 20.25 10.13
CA LEU A 39 4.78 19.19 9.27
C LEU A 39 5.90 18.27 8.74
N PRO A 40 5.58 17.05 8.29
CA PRO A 40 6.55 16.17 7.64
C PRO A 40 6.94 16.74 6.26
N ASP A 41 8.12 16.37 5.79
CA ASP A 41 8.56 16.72 4.44
C ASP A 41 7.95 15.74 3.41
N ARG A 42 7.78 14.46 3.80
CA ARG A 42 7.22 13.42 2.94
C ARG A 42 6.23 12.54 3.70
N ILE A 43 5.17 12.15 3.00
CA ILE A 43 4.17 11.19 3.50
C ILE A 43 4.08 10.02 2.54
N TYR A 44 4.27 8.81 3.07
CA TYR A 44 4.14 7.56 2.32
C TYR A 44 2.89 6.80 2.74
N ALA A 45 2.10 6.37 1.77
CA ALA A 45 0.94 5.51 2.01
C ALA A 45 0.82 4.45 0.92
N CYS A 46 0.49 3.21 1.28
CA CYS A 46 0.24 2.16 0.31
C CYS A 46 -1.05 2.42 -0.47
N VAL A 47 -1.08 2.03 -1.74
CA VAL A 47 -2.21 2.27 -2.65
C VAL A 47 -2.62 1.00 -3.38
N GLY A 48 -3.72 0.41 -2.89
CA GLY A 48 -4.57 -0.51 -3.64
C GLY A 48 -5.73 0.27 -4.25
N GLY A 49 -6.92 0.20 -3.64
CA GLY A 49 -8.04 1.09 -3.98
C GLY A 49 -7.84 2.55 -3.57
N GLY A 50 -6.90 2.85 -2.66
CA GLY A 50 -6.48 4.20 -2.31
C GLY A 50 -7.20 4.83 -1.11
N SER A 51 -8.02 4.09 -0.36
CA SER A 51 -8.81 4.65 0.75
C SER A 51 -7.94 5.21 1.88
N ASN A 52 -6.93 4.45 2.32
CA ASN A 52 -6.02 4.90 3.38
C ASN A 52 -5.15 6.06 2.94
N ALA A 53 -4.65 6.04 1.70
CA ALA A 53 -3.86 7.12 1.13
C ALA A 53 -4.66 8.42 1.03
N MET A 54 -5.89 8.36 0.53
CA MET A 54 -6.80 9.51 0.53
C MET A 54 -7.05 10.02 1.94
N GLY A 55 -7.20 9.13 2.91
CA GLY A 55 -7.41 9.50 4.30
C GLY A 55 -6.29 10.36 4.86
N ILE A 56 -5.05 9.90 4.73
CA ILE A 56 -3.88 10.62 5.26
C ILE A 56 -3.57 11.88 4.43
N PHE A 57 -3.60 11.79 3.09
CA PHE A 57 -3.18 12.87 2.21
C PHE A 57 -4.06 14.11 2.32
N GLN A 58 -5.37 13.95 2.54
CA GLN A 58 -6.30 15.08 2.67
C GLN A 58 -5.93 16.04 3.80
N GLY A 59 -5.26 15.57 4.85
CA GLY A 59 -4.79 16.45 5.92
C GLY A 59 -3.67 17.41 5.51
N PHE A 60 -3.10 17.22 4.28
CA PHE A 60 -1.88 17.92 3.86
C PHE A 60 -1.96 18.48 2.43
N PHE A 61 -3.13 18.47 1.77
CA PHE A 61 -3.26 18.94 0.38
C PHE A 61 -2.90 20.40 0.15
N ASP A 62 -3.02 21.24 1.18
CA ASP A 62 -2.75 22.67 1.12
C ASP A 62 -1.35 23.03 1.65
N ASP A 63 -0.54 22.03 1.99
CA ASP A 63 0.78 22.20 2.57
C ASP A 63 1.89 21.84 1.57
N ASP A 64 3.09 22.35 1.83
CA ASP A 64 4.31 21.98 1.07
C ASP A 64 4.87 20.66 1.63
N VAL A 65 4.14 19.57 1.37
CA VAL A 65 4.46 18.22 1.82
C VAL A 65 4.38 17.28 0.60
N GLU A 66 5.45 16.54 0.35
CA GLU A 66 5.46 15.56 -0.75
C GLU A 66 4.60 14.34 -0.40
N LEU A 67 3.57 14.08 -1.21
CA LEU A 67 2.64 12.96 -1.03
C LEU A 67 3.01 11.80 -1.96
N ILE A 68 3.25 10.62 -1.39
CA ILE A 68 3.80 9.47 -2.11
C ILE A 68 2.91 8.26 -1.94
N GLY A 69 2.27 7.83 -3.03
CA GLY A 69 1.51 6.59 -3.12
C GLY A 69 2.43 5.40 -3.45
N CYS A 70 2.38 4.34 -2.65
CA CYS A 70 3.19 3.15 -2.86
C CYS A 70 2.31 1.99 -3.36
N GLU A 71 2.51 1.61 -4.62
CA GLU A 71 1.80 0.52 -5.28
C GLU A 71 2.58 -0.80 -5.21
N ALA A 72 1.88 -1.91 -5.46
CA ALA A 72 2.50 -3.23 -5.49
C ALA A 72 3.24 -3.47 -6.80
N GLY A 73 4.56 -3.47 -6.73
CA GLY A 73 5.46 -3.76 -7.85
C GLY A 73 5.57 -5.24 -8.19
N GLY A 74 5.02 -6.13 -7.34
CA GLY A 74 5.00 -7.57 -7.59
C GLY A 74 6.38 -8.13 -7.94
N HIS A 75 6.49 -8.75 -9.09
CA HIS A 75 7.75 -9.31 -9.61
C HIS A 75 8.62 -8.27 -10.34
N GLY A 76 8.27 -6.99 -10.30
CA GLY A 76 9.02 -5.88 -10.90
C GLY A 76 8.48 -5.41 -12.26
N ALA A 77 8.95 -4.25 -12.72
CA ALA A 77 8.48 -3.56 -13.93
C ALA A 77 8.67 -4.37 -15.24
N GLY A 78 9.57 -5.36 -15.25
CA GLY A 78 9.75 -6.25 -16.40
C GLY A 78 8.80 -7.44 -16.46
N SER A 79 7.93 -7.58 -15.46
CA SER A 79 6.94 -8.65 -15.35
C SER A 79 5.53 -8.12 -15.60
N SER A 80 4.64 -8.96 -16.12
CA SER A 80 3.20 -8.66 -16.17
C SER A 80 2.51 -8.90 -14.82
N LEU A 81 3.21 -9.49 -13.84
CA LEU A 81 2.69 -9.84 -12.52
C LEU A 81 3.00 -8.75 -11.49
N HIS A 82 2.23 -7.68 -11.53
CA HIS A 82 2.25 -6.56 -10.58
C HIS A 82 0.88 -5.89 -10.51
N ALA A 83 0.69 -4.98 -9.56
CA ALA A 83 -0.47 -4.11 -9.46
C ALA A 83 -0.06 -2.62 -9.37
N ALA A 84 1.08 -2.26 -9.97
CA ALA A 84 1.58 -0.90 -10.07
C ALA A 84 1.02 -0.24 -11.34
N ARG A 85 -0.03 0.54 -11.18
CA ARG A 85 -0.76 1.18 -12.27
C ARG A 85 -0.07 2.45 -12.75
N LEU A 86 0.19 3.37 -11.82
CA LEU A 86 0.75 4.68 -12.09
C LEU A 86 2.27 4.72 -11.93
N ALA A 87 2.81 3.99 -10.96
CA ALA A 87 4.26 3.96 -10.71
C ALA A 87 5.07 3.39 -11.89
N TYR A 88 4.52 2.38 -12.59
CA TYR A 88 5.15 1.81 -13.79
C TYR A 88 4.62 2.43 -15.10
N ASN A 89 3.60 3.29 -15.02
CA ASN A 89 2.93 3.89 -16.18
C ASN A 89 2.35 2.85 -17.16
N ASP A 90 1.93 1.69 -16.61
CA ASP A 90 1.40 0.57 -17.40
C ASP A 90 -0.13 0.59 -17.51
N ALA A 91 -0.79 1.47 -16.76
CA ALA A 91 -2.23 1.60 -16.80
C ALA A 91 -2.68 2.57 -17.91
N SER A 92 -3.85 2.31 -18.44
CA SER A 92 -4.54 3.20 -19.37
C SER A 92 -5.95 3.52 -18.90
N VAL A 93 -6.49 4.65 -19.38
CA VAL A 93 -7.85 5.07 -19.03
C VAL A 93 -8.86 4.08 -19.58
N GLY A 94 -9.71 3.56 -18.71
CA GLY A 94 -10.76 2.59 -19.04
C GLY A 94 -12.02 2.78 -18.21
N ILE A 95 -13.02 1.95 -18.48
CA ILE A 95 -14.25 1.87 -17.71
C ILE A 95 -14.44 0.42 -17.28
N ALA A 96 -14.45 0.20 -15.98
CA ALA A 96 -14.75 -1.11 -15.40
C ALA A 96 -15.53 -0.92 -14.09
N GLN A 97 -16.32 -1.92 -13.70
CA GLN A 97 -17.06 -1.91 -12.44
C GLN A 97 -17.92 -0.65 -12.21
N GLY A 98 -18.35 -0.01 -13.30
CA GLY A 98 -19.24 1.16 -13.27
C GLY A 98 -18.54 2.51 -13.11
N PHE A 99 -17.21 2.60 -13.18
CA PHE A 99 -16.49 3.87 -13.09
C PHE A 99 -15.32 3.97 -14.06
N LYS A 100 -14.89 5.20 -14.33
CA LYS A 100 -13.77 5.53 -15.22
C LYS A 100 -12.55 5.90 -14.38
N THR A 101 -11.43 5.24 -14.64
CA THR A 101 -10.13 5.54 -14.05
C THR A 101 -9.00 4.91 -14.88
N TYR A 102 -7.78 4.88 -14.34
CA TYR A 102 -6.69 4.09 -14.91
C TYR A 102 -6.77 2.63 -14.45
N PHE A 103 -6.69 1.73 -15.42
CA PHE A 103 -6.71 0.28 -15.22
C PHE A 103 -5.52 -0.38 -15.88
N LEU A 104 -5.01 -1.45 -15.29
CA LEU A 104 -4.12 -2.39 -15.97
C LEU A 104 -4.97 -3.20 -16.95
N GLN A 105 -4.88 -2.86 -18.23
CA GLN A 105 -5.66 -3.48 -19.31
C GLN A 105 -4.84 -3.58 -20.59
N ASN A 106 -5.20 -4.55 -21.43
CA ASN A 106 -4.57 -4.69 -22.75
C ASN A 106 -5.18 -3.70 -23.77
N GLU A 107 -4.63 -3.70 -25.00
CA GLU A 107 -5.09 -2.83 -26.09
C GLU A 107 -6.58 -3.02 -26.47
N GLN A 108 -7.16 -4.19 -26.17
CA GLN A 108 -8.58 -4.49 -26.40
C GLN A 108 -9.46 -4.08 -25.23
N GLY A 109 -8.91 -3.52 -24.15
CA GLY A 109 -9.63 -3.10 -22.95
C GLY A 109 -9.97 -4.25 -21.98
N ASN A 110 -9.38 -5.43 -22.18
CA ASN A 110 -9.52 -6.51 -21.21
C ASN A 110 -8.57 -6.29 -20.04
N MET A 111 -9.06 -6.53 -18.81
CA MET A 111 -8.29 -6.41 -17.59
C MET A 111 -7.18 -7.44 -17.54
N ASN A 112 -5.98 -7.01 -17.19
CA ASN A 112 -4.83 -7.88 -17.01
C ASN A 112 -4.94 -8.65 -15.68
N GLU A 113 -4.23 -9.78 -15.59
CA GLU A 113 -3.95 -10.37 -14.29
C GLU A 113 -3.03 -9.45 -13.50
N THR A 114 -3.25 -9.40 -12.18
CA THR A 114 -2.42 -8.64 -11.27
C THR A 114 -1.77 -9.57 -10.25
N HIS A 115 -0.74 -9.10 -9.58
CA HIS A 115 -0.08 -9.82 -8.51
C HIS A 115 0.45 -8.87 -7.44
N SER A 116 0.27 -9.27 -6.20
CA SER A 116 0.90 -8.66 -5.02
C SER A 116 1.00 -9.70 -3.91
N ILE A 117 2.12 -9.70 -3.19
CA ILE A 117 2.25 -10.44 -1.93
C ILE A 117 1.22 -9.96 -0.88
N ALA A 118 0.74 -8.73 -1.02
CA ALA A 118 -0.29 -8.12 -0.18
C ALA A 118 -1.65 -8.16 -0.90
N ALA A 119 -2.57 -9.02 -0.46
CA ALA A 119 -3.88 -9.18 -1.09
C ALA A 119 -4.67 -7.87 -1.21
N GLY A 120 -4.52 -6.95 -0.25
CA GLY A 120 -5.22 -5.65 -0.27
C GLY A 120 -4.70 -4.67 -1.33
N LEU A 121 -3.53 -4.93 -1.95
CA LEU A 121 -3.00 -4.14 -3.06
C LEU A 121 -3.16 -4.80 -4.42
N ASP A 122 -3.60 -6.04 -4.45
CA ASP A 122 -3.82 -6.80 -5.68
C ASP A 122 -5.13 -6.39 -6.36
N TYR A 123 -5.08 -5.24 -7.05
CA TYR A 123 -6.24 -4.65 -7.70
C TYR A 123 -5.84 -3.89 -8.98
N ILE A 124 -6.62 -4.07 -10.03
CA ILE A 124 -6.35 -3.57 -11.38
C ILE A 124 -6.55 -2.07 -11.57
N GLY A 125 -7.39 -1.43 -10.75
CA GLY A 125 -7.77 -0.03 -10.88
C GLY A 125 -7.21 0.84 -9.77
N ILE A 126 -7.46 2.14 -9.85
CA ILE A 126 -7.10 3.11 -8.82
C ILE A 126 -8.26 4.06 -8.54
N ASN A 127 -8.27 4.64 -7.33
CA ASN A 127 -9.20 5.71 -6.98
C ASN A 127 -9.16 6.85 -8.02
N PRO A 128 -10.30 7.25 -8.60
CA PRO A 128 -10.33 8.33 -9.59
C PRO A 128 -9.80 9.68 -9.10
N ILE A 129 -9.93 9.99 -7.81
CA ILE A 129 -9.39 11.22 -7.22
C ILE A 129 -7.86 11.14 -7.15
N LEU A 130 -7.30 10.00 -6.73
CA LEU A 130 -5.84 9.80 -6.74
C LEU A 130 -5.27 9.85 -8.15
N ALA A 131 -5.96 9.27 -9.12
CA ALA A 131 -5.59 9.35 -10.53
C ALA A 131 -5.53 10.82 -11.01
N TYR A 132 -6.54 11.60 -10.68
CA TYR A 132 -6.55 13.05 -10.97
C TYR A 132 -5.42 13.80 -10.27
N LEU A 133 -5.15 13.52 -9.00
CA LEU A 133 -4.06 14.16 -8.25
C LEU A 133 -2.68 13.80 -8.82
N TRP A 134 -2.52 12.58 -9.34
CA TRP A 134 -1.33 12.19 -10.08
C TRP A 134 -1.17 12.96 -11.39
N GLU A 135 -2.24 13.09 -12.20
CA GLU A 135 -2.23 13.91 -13.42
C GLU A 135 -1.89 15.39 -13.14
N GLN A 136 -2.22 15.89 -11.96
CA GLN A 136 -1.89 17.25 -11.50
C GLN A 136 -0.52 17.33 -10.81
N GLU A 137 0.28 16.26 -10.82
CA GLU A 137 1.59 16.17 -10.16
C GLU A 137 1.56 16.46 -8.65
N LYS A 138 0.38 16.33 -8.02
CA LYS A 138 0.21 16.53 -6.57
C LYS A 138 0.51 15.29 -5.73
N VAL A 139 0.47 14.13 -6.34
CA VAL A 139 0.83 12.85 -5.70
C VAL A 139 1.78 12.11 -6.64
N ARG A 140 2.94 11.76 -6.12
CA ARG A 140 3.90 10.89 -6.81
C ARG A 140 3.64 9.44 -6.47
N PHE A 141 3.87 8.53 -7.43
CA PHE A 141 3.71 7.11 -7.21
C PHE A 141 5.03 6.36 -7.35
N LEU A 142 5.25 5.43 -6.43
CA LEU A 142 6.35 4.47 -6.43
C LEU A 142 5.79 3.05 -6.35
N ALA A 143 6.57 2.08 -6.82
CA ALA A 143 6.20 0.67 -6.71
C ALA A 143 7.25 -0.07 -5.90
N ALA A 144 6.81 -0.88 -4.93
CA ALA A 144 7.66 -1.79 -4.19
C ALA A 144 7.43 -3.22 -4.66
N THR A 145 8.51 -3.92 -5.02
CA THR A 145 8.48 -5.35 -5.38
C THR A 145 8.26 -6.23 -4.14
N ASP A 146 7.83 -7.46 -4.36
CA ASP A 146 7.65 -8.43 -3.28
C ASP A 146 8.93 -8.67 -2.47
N ASP A 147 10.10 -8.63 -3.12
CA ASP A 147 11.39 -8.77 -2.45
C ASP A 147 11.72 -7.55 -1.58
N GLU A 148 11.51 -6.34 -2.08
CA GLU A 148 11.69 -5.10 -1.30
C GLU A 148 10.76 -5.08 -0.09
N VAL A 149 9.52 -5.53 -0.26
CA VAL A 149 8.54 -5.64 0.84
C VAL A 149 9.01 -6.64 1.89
N ARG A 150 9.52 -7.82 1.51
CA ARG A 150 10.06 -8.82 2.46
C ARG A 150 11.23 -8.26 3.27
N GLU A 151 12.17 -7.56 2.63
CA GLU A 151 13.31 -6.96 3.31
C GLU A 151 12.90 -5.80 4.23
N ALA A 152 11.99 -4.94 3.79
CA ALA A 152 11.45 -3.86 4.61
C ALA A 152 10.69 -4.40 5.84
N LEU A 153 9.91 -5.47 5.68
CA LEU A 153 9.23 -6.14 6.79
C LEU A 153 10.24 -6.63 7.84
N LYS A 154 11.29 -7.36 7.40
CA LYS A 154 12.34 -7.85 8.31
C LYS A 154 13.05 -6.71 9.03
N LEU A 155 13.35 -5.63 8.32
CA LEU A 155 14.02 -4.47 8.90
C LEU A 155 13.13 -3.81 9.95
N THR A 156 11.88 -3.48 9.61
CA THR A 156 10.92 -2.84 10.53
C THR A 156 10.69 -3.68 11.79
N MET A 157 10.55 -5.00 11.63
CA MET A 157 10.41 -5.91 12.78
C MET A 157 11.62 -5.85 13.72
N ARG A 158 12.84 -5.73 13.17
CA ARG A 158 14.08 -5.72 13.95
C ARG A 158 14.35 -4.38 14.61
N THR A 159 14.04 -3.28 13.95
CA THR A 159 14.39 -1.93 14.43
C THR A 159 13.29 -1.33 15.30
N GLU A 160 12.04 -1.54 14.93
CA GLU A 160 10.88 -0.91 15.58
C GLU A 160 10.07 -1.87 16.46
N GLY A 161 10.28 -3.18 16.34
CA GLY A 161 9.45 -4.18 17.02
C GLY A 161 8.01 -4.22 16.52
N LEU A 162 7.74 -3.65 15.34
CA LEU A 162 6.43 -3.58 14.71
C LEU A 162 6.32 -4.65 13.62
N ILE A 163 5.12 -5.21 13.48
CA ILE A 163 4.78 -6.10 12.36
C ILE A 163 3.69 -5.39 11.53
N PRO A 164 4.08 -4.54 10.58
CA PRO A 164 3.11 -3.87 9.71
C PRO A 164 2.42 -4.87 8.79
N ALA A 165 1.18 -4.58 8.38
CA ALA A 165 0.51 -5.32 7.34
C ALA A 165 1.36 -5.31 6.05
N LEU A 166 1.29 -6.36 5.25
CA LEU A 166 2.04 -6.44 3.98
C LEU A 166 1.73 -5.27 3.05
N GLU A 167 0.48 -4.79 3.05
CA GLU A 167 0.09 -3.59 2.32
C GLU A 167 0.92 -2.39 2.74
N THR A 168 0.94 -2.11 4.04
CA THR A 168 1.67 -0.97 4.61
C THR A 168 3.17 -1.09 4.39
N THR A 169 3.68 -2.32 4.38
CA THR A 169 5.11 -2.58 4.18
C THR A 169 5.62 -2.07 2.83
N HIS A 170 4.77 -1.93 1.82
CA HIS A 170 5.14 -1.26 0.56
C HIS A 170 5.52 0.21 0.78
N ALA A 171 4.81 0.91 1.66
CA ALA A 171 5.15 2.28 2.03
C ALA A 171 6.46 2.34 2.84
N PHE A 172 6.66 1.40 3.78
CA PHE A 172 7.93 1.29 4.49
C PHE A 172 9.11 1.03 3.55
N ALA A 173 8.95 0.13 2.56
CA ALA A 173 10.01 -0.20 1.61
C ALA A 173 10.50 1.05 0.87
N LYS A 174 9.59 1.85 0.34
CA LYS A 174 9.95 3.06 -0.42
C LYS A 174 10.43 4.20 0.47
N ALA A 175 9.90 4.35 1.67
CA ALA A 175 10.41 5.31 2.64
C ALA A 175 11.86 4.96 3.07
N ILE A 176 12.16 3.68 3.31
CA ILE A 176 13.51 3.21 3.66
C ILE A 176 14.48 3.42 2.49
N GLU A 177 14.05 3.16 1.25
CA GLU A 177 14.86 3.36 0.05
C GLU A 177 15.24 4.82 -0.15
N GLU A 178 14.29 5.76 0.02
CA GLU A 178 14.52 7.19 -0.23
C GLU A 178 15.15 7.93 0.95
N ALA A 179 14.99 7.45 2.20
CA ALA A 179 15.49 8.11 3.40
C ALA A 179 17.00 8.48 3.36
N PRO A 180 17.91 7.66 2.80
CA PRO A 180 19.34 8.02 2.71
C PRO A 180 19.63 9.24 1.85
N SER A 181 18.73 9.63 0.95
CA SER A 181 18.85 10.81 0.09
C SER A 181 18.32 12.08 0.73
N MET A 182 17.65 11.98 1.88
CA MET A 182 17.04 13.09 2.59
C MET A 182 18.00 13.77 3.55
N GLY A 183 17.72 15.02 3.87
CA GLY A 183 18.42 15.77 4.92
C GLY A 183 18.16 15.19 6.31
N LYS A 184 19.12 15.35 7.23
CA LYS A 184 19.02 14.81 8.59
C LYS A 184 17.87 15.39 9.41
N ASP A 185 17.43 16.59 9.05
CA ASP A 185 16.35 17.30 9.73
C ASP A 185 15.00 17.13 9.03
N GLU A 186 14.96 16.41 7.92
CA GLU A 186 13.72 16.10 7.21
C GLU A 186 12.96 14.97 7.92
N ILE A 187 11.64 15.05 7.88
CA ILE A 187 10.73 14.14 8.57
C ILE A 187 9.94 13.33 7.54
N ILE A 188 9.98 12.02 7.70
CA ILE A 188 9.14 11.06 6.96
C ILE A 188 7.96 10.67 7.86
N LEU A 189 6.75 10.77 7.32
CA LEU A 189 5.55 10.19 7.91
C LEU A 189 5.10 8.99 7.07
N ILE A 190 4.99 7.81 7.70
CA ILE A 190 4.49 6.60 7.04
C ILE A 190 3.10 6.27 7.61
N ASN A 191 2.10 6.18 6.75
CA ASN A 191 0.76 5.77 7.14
C ASN A 191 0.70 4.26 7.39
N GLN A 192 0.84 3.86 8.65
CA GLN A 192 0.69 2.45 9.04
C GLN A 192 -0.79 2.07 9.09
N SER A 193 -1.37 1.77 7.93
CA SER A 193 -2.80 1.52 7.72
C SER A 193 -3.30 0.18 8.25
N GLY A 194 -2.42 -0.71 8.70
CA GLY A 194 -2.79 -2.02 9.22
C GLY A 194 -1.64 -2.79 9.85
N ARG A 195 -1.99 -3.89 10.52
CA ARG A 195 -1.06 -4.79 11.21
C ARG A 195 -1.12 -6.20 10.60
N ALA A 196 -0.03 -6.98 10.73
CA ALA A 196 0.15 -8.25 10.04
C ALA A 196 -0.41 -9.48 10.75
N ASP A 197 -1.16 -9.35 11.83
CA ASP A 197 -1.80 -10.51 12.49
C ASP A 197 -2.75 -11.26 11.55
N LYS A 198 -3.35 -10.59 10.59
CA LYS A 198 -4.12 -11.20 9.49
C LYS A 198 -3.24 -11.93 8.46
N ASP A 199 -1.98 -11.54 8.33
CA ASP A 199 -1.06 -11.98 7.29
C ASP A 199 -0.04 -13.02 7.77
N ILE A 200 -0.18 -13.51 9.02
CA ILE A 200 0.86 -14.30 9.70
C ILE A 200 1.30 -15.54 8.90
N PHE A 201 0.39 -16.19 8.19
CA PHE A 201 0.71 -17.36 7.36
C PHE A 201 1.42 -16.94 6.06
N THR A 202 0.94 -15.89 5.40
CA THR A 202 1.56 -15.32 4.20
C THR A 202 2.96 -14.80 4.51
N VAL A 203 3.11 -14.10 5.65
CA VAL A 203 4.42 -13.62 6.14
C VAL A 203 5.37 -14.79 6.41
N ALA A 204 4.90 -15.81 7.10
CA ALA A 204 5.72 -16.99 7.42
C ALA A 204 6.16 -17.74 6.14
N GLU A 205 5.27 -17.86 5.16
CA GLU A 205 5.59 -18.44 3.85
C GLU A 205 6.59 -17.55 3.09
N ALA A 206 6.34 -16.25 3.03
CA ALA A 206 7.18 -15.28 2.32
C ALA A 206 8.59 -15.16 2.89
N LEU A 207 8.77 -15.32 4.20
CA LEU A 207 10.07 -15.31 4.86
C LEU A 207 10.88 -16.58 4.59
N ASP A 208 10.22 -17.62 4.13
CA ASP A 208 10.83 -18.94 3.76
C ASP A 208 11.77 -19.53 4.82
N ASP A 209 11.45 -19.32 6.11
CA ASP A 209 12.28 -19.71 7.25
C ASP A 209 12.25 -21.23 7.49
N ASP A 210 13.42 -21.86 7.57
CA ASP A 210 13.53 -23.30 7.73
C ASP A 210 12.93 -23.80 9.06
N LYS A 211 12.99 -23.02 10.13
CA LYS A 211 12.39 -23.37 11.44
C LYS A 211 10.88 -23.36 11.35
N TRP A 212 10.31 -22.43 10.57
CA TRP A 212 8.88 -22.39 10.31
C TRP A 212 8.44 -23.61 9.51
N LYS A 213 9.18 -23.99 8.47
CA LYS A 213 8.91 -25.20 7.66
C LYS A 213 8.97 -26.46 8.52
N GLU A 214 9.96 -26.57 9.41
CA GLU A 214 10.10 -27.68 10.35
C GLU A 214 8.93 -27.73 11.34
N PHE A 215 8.55 -26.57 11.91
CA PHE A 215 7.40 -26.45 12.80
C PHE A 215 6.11 -26.94 12.13
N ILE A 216 5.82 -26.49 10.92
CA ILE A 216 4.62 -26.89 10.18
C ILE A 216 4.62 -28.41 9.89
N ARG A 217 5.74 -28.98 9.46
CA ARG A 217 5.86 -30.43 9.22
C ARG A 217 5.59 -31.23 10.50
N THR A 218 6.17 -30.81 11.61
CA THR A 218 5.98 -31.44 12.92
C THR A 218 4.52 -31.38 13.36
N LYS A 219 3.88 -30.22 13.25
CA LYS A 219 2.46 -30.06 13.60
C LYS A 219 1.52 -30.86 12.73
N ALA A 220 1.76 -30.91 11.43
CA ALA A 220 0.99 -31.74 10.50
C ALA A 220 1.08 -33.24 10.86
N THR A 221 2.28 -33.70 11.22
CA THR A 221 2.50 -35.10 11.64
C THR A 221 1.75 -35.42 12.92
N GLN A 222 1.85 -34.55 13.94
CA GLN A 222 1.14 -34.72 15.21
C GLN A 222 -0.38 -34.77 15.00
N TYR A 223 -0.93 -33.83 14.22
CA TYR A 223 -2.36 -33.77 13.93
C TYR A 223 -2.88 -35.05 13.24
N ASN A 224 -2.11 -35.61 12.33
CA ASN A 224 -2.48 -36.86 11.64
C ASN A 224 -2.40 -38.11 12.56
N GLN A 225 -1.51 -38.07 13.57
CA GLN A 225 -1.41 -39.17 14.54
C GLN A 225 -2.54 -39.14 15.58
N GLU A 226 -3.04 -37.96 15.94
CA GLU A 226 -4.16 -37.82 16.88
C GLU A 226 -5.52 -38.20 16.29
N LYS A 227 -5.63 -38.31 14.96
CA LYS A 227 -6.86 -38.68 14.25
C LYS A 227 -6.95 -40.18 13.88
N ASN A 228 -5.88 -40.94 14.06
CA ASN A 228 -5.83 -42.38 13.87
C ASN A 228 -5.82 -43.13 15.21
#